data_188818549d49b23f8024cec8aa105f90
#
_entry.id   188818549d49b23f8024cec8aa105f90
#
_cell.length_a   1.000
_cell.length_b   1.000
_cell.length_c   1.000
_cell.angle_alpha   90.00
_cell.angle_beta   90.00
_cell.angle_gamma   90.00
#
_symmetry.space_group_name_H-M   'P 1'
#
loop_
_entity.id
_entity.type
_entity.pdbx_description
1 polymer ?
#
loop_
_entity_poly.entity_id
_entity_poly.type
_entity_poly.pdbx_seq_one_letter_code
_entity_poly.pdbx_strand_id
1 'polypeptide(L)'
;MWAKWKFRILILCVALLATALIAGSIAYFNGEDSNVNVITVGQVRLTLDEAAVDGQGVPLPDGSRTAVGNNYRLLPGRVYGKDPTVTVHSGSVDSYIRVLVTLNGYSAVKAALGDAFVPTDWLTGFDPAVWVPSGEPVYDPAADAVTYDLRYPQPVSAQKADAVLPPVFTGITVPEYVTGAQLRALAGSTVPLSVQFRGCAIQREGFADAESAWAAFDGSP
;
A
#
# COMPACT_ATOMS: atom_id res chain seq x y z
N MET A 1 41.78 40.25 -19.77
CA MET A 1 41.77 39.19 -18.74
C MET A 1 40.45 39.10 -17.96
N TRP A 2 39.78 40.19 -17.68
CA TRP A 2 38.56 40.32 -16.87
C TRP A 2 37.30 39.68 -17.47
N ALA A 3 37.13 39.73 -18.80
CA ALA A 3 35.96 39.15 -19.48
C ALA A 3 35.96 37.60 -19.47
N LYS A 4 37.12 36.97 -19.58
CA LYS A 4 37.23 35.51 -19.56
C LYS A 4 36.93 34.91 -18.18
N TRP A 5 37.19 35.66 -17.11
CA TRP A 5 36.92 35.23 -15.73
C TRP A 5 35.40 35.31 -15.42
N LYS A 6 34.76 36.38 -15.82
CA LYS A 6 33.31 36.53 -15.72
C LYS A 6 32.55 35.44 -16.46
N PHE A 7 33.02 35.07 -17.66
CA PHE A 7 32.44 34.00 -18.45
C PHE A 7 32.59 32.63 -17.78
N ARG A 8 33.74 32.34 -17.15
CA ARG A 8 33.97 31.11 -16.38
C ARG A 8 33.10 31.04 -15.14
N ILE A 9 32.89 32.15 -14.43
CA ILE A 9 31.97 32.21 -13.27
C ILE A 9 30.53 31.97 -13.73
N LEU A 10 30.11 32.54 -14.84
CA LEU A 10 28.76 32.32 -15.39
C LEU A 10 28.52 30.85 -15.71
N ILE A 11 29.48 30.19 -16.37
CA ILE A 11 29.37 28.74 -16.66
C ILE A 11 29.28 27.92 -15.36
N LEU A 12 30.09 28.28 -14.35
CA LEU A 12 30.05 27.58 -13.06
C LEU A 12 28.69 27.76 -12.35
N CYS A 13 28.13 28.96 -12.38
CA CYS A 13 26.81 29.23 -11.79
C CYS A 13 25.68 28.48 -12.52
N VAL A 14 25.73 28.40 -13.86
CA VAL A 14 24.75 27.66 -14.66
C VAL A 14 24.85 26.16 -14.38
N ALA A 15 26.08 25.62 -14.28
CA ALA A 15 26.30 24.22 -13.94
C ALA A 15 25.79 23.89 -12.53
N LEU A 16 26.04 24.75 -11.54
CA LEU A 16 25.52 24.59 -10.17
C LEU A 16 24.00 24.67 -10.11
N LEU A 17 23.38 25.58 -10.87
CA LEU A 17 21.93 25.67 -10.98
C LEU A 17 21.33 24.42 -11.64
N ALA A 18 21.94 23.90 -12.69
CA ALA A 18 21.50 22.69 -13.37
C ALA A 18 21.59 21.46 -12.44
N THR A 19 22.69 21.32 -11.68
CA THR A 19 22.84 20.23 -10.70
C THR A 19 21.84 20.35 -9.55
N ALA A 20 21.55 21.56 -9.07
CA ALA A 20 20.55 21.80 -8.03
C ALA A 20 19.12 21.45 -8.51
N LEU A 21 18.77 21.76 -9.77
CA LEU A 21 17.49 21.40 -10.37
C LEU A 21 17.35 19.89 -10.55
N ILE A 22 18.42 19.19 -10.98
CA ILE A 22 18.43 17.73 -11.12
C ILE A 22 18.34 17.07 -9.75
N ALA A 23 19.10 17.53 -8.75
CA ALA A 23 19.04 17.02 -7.40
C ALA A 23 17.67 17.27 -6.74
N GLY A 24 17.06 18.44 -6.97
CA GLY A 24 15.72 18.76 -6.52
C GLY A 24 14.64 17.87 -7.16
N SER A 25 14.80 17.54 -8.46
CA SER A 25 13.89 16.62 -9.16
C SER A 25 14.02 15.20 -8.63
N ILE A 26 15.24 14.72 -8.39
CA ILE A 26 15.47 13.38 -7.82
C ILE A 26 14.96 13.32 -6.36
N ALA A 27 15.12 14.38 -5.57
CA ALA A 27 14.57 14.44 -4.21
C ALA A 27 13.03 14.46 -4.19
N TYR A 28 12.41 15.07 -5.21
CA TYR A 28 10.95 15.03 -5.37
C TYR A 28 10.42 13.63 -5.74
N PHE A 29 11.22 12.84 -6.48
CA PHE A 29 10.88 11.45 -6.82
C PHE A 29 11.28 10.43 -5.75
N ASN A 30 12.19 10.78 -4.84
CA ASN A 30 12.65 9.93 -3.73
C ASN A 30 12.06 10.35 -2.37
N GLY A 31 10.92 11.00 -2.35
CA GLY A 31 10.13 11.13 -1.12
C GLY A 31 9.74 9.74 -0.64
N GLU A 32 10.50 9.19 0.29
CA GLU A 32 10.14 7.99 1.05
C GLU A 32 8.97 8.33 1.98
N ASP A 33 7.79 8.46 1.40
CA ASP A 33 6.57 8.25 2.14
C ASP A 33 6.16 6.79 1.89
N SER A 34 6.41 5.95 2.87
CA SER A 34 6.08 4.53 2.91
C SER A 34 4.57 4.34 3.10
N ASN A 35 3.75 4.97 2.28
CA ASN A 35 2.32 4.70 2.19
C ASN A 35 1.80 5.14 0.82
N VAL A 36 1.22 4.18 0.12
CA VAL A 36 0.49 4.36 -1.14
C VAL A 36 1.36 4.79 -2.32
N ASN A 37 2.17 3.89 -2.83
CA ASN A 37 2.70 4.05 -4.18
C ASN A 37 1.59 3.77 -5.20
N VAL A 38 1.00 4.83 -5.73
CA VAL A 38 0.14 4.76 -6.90
C VAL A 38 1.02 4.74 -8.14
N ILE A 39 1.19 3.58 -8.76
CA ILE A 39 1.76 3.51 -10.11
C ILE A 39 0.58 3.56 -11.07
N THR A 40 0.47 4.66 -11.80
CA THR A 40 -0.60 4.88 -12.76
C THR A 40 -0.05 4.68 -14.17
N VAL A 41 -0.53 3.67 -14.87
CA VAL A 41 -0.37 3.53 -16.32
C VAL A 41 -1.68 4.01 -16.96
N GLY A 42 -1.61 5.10 -17.72
CA GLY A 42 -2.79 5.78 -18.25
C GLY A 42 -3.32 6.89 -17.34
N GLN A 43 -4.44 7.51 -17.71
CA GLN A 43 -5.10 8.55 -16.91
C GLN A 43 -5.99 7.96 -15.81
N VAL A 44 -5.45 7.12 -14.95
CA VAL A 44 -6.15 6.60 -13.79
C VAL A 44 -5.57 7.23 -12.52
N ARG A 45 -6.43 7.86 -11.72
CA ARG A 45 -6.07 8.43 -10.42
C ARG A 45 -6.79 7.67 -9.33
N LEU A 46 -6.07 7.16 -8.35
CA LEU A 46 -6.65 6.51 -7.18
C LEU A 46 -6.00 6.99 -5.89
N THR A 47 -6.74 6.88 -4.80
CA THR A 47 -6.22 6.92 -3.43
C THR A 47 -6.58 5.63 -2.72
N LEU A 48 -5.73 5.25 -1.76
CA LEU A 48 -6.00 4.20 -0.81
C LEU A 48 -5.80 4.79 0.58
N ASP A 49 -6.83 4.77 1.39
CA ASP A 49 -6.82 5.29 2.75
C ASP A 49 -7.62 4.38 3.69
N GLU A 50 -7.55 4.65 4.97
CA GLU A 50 -8.30 3.94 6.00
C GLU A 50 -8.84 4.91 7.05
N ALA A 51 -9.87 4.54 7.79
CA ALA A 51 -10.36 5.35 8.89
C ALA A 51 -9.25 5.62 9.91
N ALA A 52 -9.08 6.88 10.31
CA ALA A 52 -8.20 7.23 11.41
C ALA A 52 -8.78 6.66 12.72
N VAL A 53 -7.91 6.08 13.55
CA VAL A 53 -8.32 5.47 14.82
C VAL A 53 -7.66 6.13 16.01
N ASP A 54 -8.28 5.98 17.18
CA ASP A 54 -7.70 6.38 18.46
C ASP A 54 -6.62 5.39 18.94
N GLY A 55 -6.01 5.66 20.10
CA GLY A 55 -5.00 4.78 20.70
C GLY A 55 -5.51 3.38 21.11
N GLN A 56 -6.83 3.15 21.06
CA GLN A 56 -7.48 1.87 21.29
C GLN A 56 -7.83 1.14 19.99
N GLY A 57 -7.62 1.78 18.83
CA GLY A 57 -7.96 1.23 17.52
C GLY A 57 -9.45 1.35 17.17
N VAL A 58 -10.15 2.31 17.79
CA VAL A 58 -11.55 2.64 17.46
C VAL A 58 -11.56 3.78 16.45
N PRO A 59 -12.32 3.67 15.35
CA PRO A 59 -12.45 4.76 14.39
C PRO A 59 -12.88 6.09 15.04
N LEU A 60 -12.24 7.18 14.60
CA LEU A 60 -12.57 8.50 15.13
C LEU A 60 -14.00 8.92 14.73
N PRO A 61 -14.74 9.55 15.63
CA PRO A 61 -16.16 9.87 15.42
C PRO A 61 -16.38 10.96 14.35
N ASP A 62 -15.35 11.73 14.01
CA ASP A 62 -15.40 12.75 12.96
C ASP A 62 -15.31 12.18 11.54
N GLY A 63 -15.13 10.86 11.40
CA GLY A 63 -15.03 10.18 10.12
C GLY A 63 -13.74 10.48 9.36
N SER A 64 -12.71 11.02 10.02
CA SER A 64 -11.40 11.30 9.38
C SER A 64 -10.76 10.03 8.86
N ARG A 65 -10.06 10.15 7.73
CA ARG A 65 -9.33 9.07 7.09
C ARG A 65 -7.85 9.40 6.99
N THR A 66 -7.00 8.39 6.90
CA THR A 66 -5.56 8.54 6.81
C THR A 66 -4.97 7.65 5.72
N ALA A 67 -4.07 8.20 4.92
CA ALA A 67 -3.25 7.44 3.97
C ALA A 67 -1.91 6.98 4.58
N VAL A 68 -1.57 7.44 5.78
CA VAL A 68 -0.28 7.13 6.45
C VAL A 68 -0.35 5.85 7.29
N GLY A 69 -1.56 5.29 7.46
CA GLY A 69 -1.79 4.14 8.32
C GLY A 69 -1.96 4.49 9.79
N ASN A 70 -2.36 3.50 10.57
CA ASN A 70 -2.61 3.62 12.00
C ASN A 70 -1.67 2.73 12.80
N ASN A 71 -1.40 3.10 14.07
CA ASN A 71 -0.64 2.31 15.01
C ASN A 71 -1.57 1.59 15.98
N TYR A 72 -1.36 0.28 16.18
CA TYR A 72 -2.19 -0.54 17.03
C TYR A 72 -1.40 -1.16 18.17
N ARG A 73 -1.97 -1.14 19.39
CA ARG A 73 -1.48 -1.93 20.51
C ARG A 73 -2.30 -3.22 20.59
N LEU A 74 -1.79 -4.28 20.00
CA LEU A 74 -2.51 -5.54 19.89
C LEU A 74 -2.70 -6.23 21.24
N LEU A 75 -3.93 -6.69 21.49
CA LEU A 75 -4.32 -7.48 22.66
C LEU A 75 -5.12 -8.70 22.19
N PRO A 76 -4.94 -9.89 22.81
CA PRO A 76 -5.71 -11.09 22.46
C PRO A 76 -7.22 -10.85 22.56
N GLY A 77 -7.98 -11.39 21.61
CA GLY A 77 -9.44 -11.30 21.56
C GLY A 77 -10.00 -9.92 21.20
N ARG A 78 -9.13 -8.92 20.91
CA ARG A 78 -9.58 -7.56 20.57
C ARG A 78 -9.72 -7.35 19.07
N VAL A 79 -10.74 -6.58 18.69
CA VAL A 79 -10.96 -6.11 17.32
C VAL A 79 -10.55 -4.64 17.22
N TYR A 80 -9.88 -4.30 16.12
CA TYR A 80 -9.41 -2.95 15.80
C TYR A 80 -9.99 -2.54 14.46
N GLY A 81 -10.47 -1.30 14.35
CA GLY A 81 -10.94 -0.74 13.09
C GLY A 81 -9.79 -0.58 12.10
N LYS A 82 -9.93 -1.15 10.92
CA LYS A 82 -9.00 -1.01 9.81
C LYS A 82 -9.73 -1.35 8.52
N ASP A 83 -9.98 -0.33 7.70
CA ASP A 83 -10.82 -0.43 6.52
C ASP A 83 -10.13 0.13 5.27
N PRO A 84 -9.01 -0.48 4.83
CA PRO A 84 -8.30 0.01 3.65
C PRO A 84 -9.24 0.05 2.46
N THR A 85 -9.47 1.25 1.95
CA THR A 85 -10.47 1.57 0.93
C THR A 85 -9.81 2.24 -0.25
N VAL A 86 -10.09 1.74 -1.46
CA VAL A 86 -9.65 2.36 -2.71
C VAL A 86 -10.74 3.28 -3.24
N THR A 87 -10.37 4.51 -3.55
CA THR A 87 -11.19 5.45 -4.31
C THR A 87 -10.53 5.71 -5.66
N VAL A 88 -11.22 5.40 -6.75
CA VAL A 88 -10.81 5.81 -8.09
C VAL A 88 -11.46 7.15 -8.39
N HIS A 89 -10.65 8.17 -8.67
CA HIS A 89 -11.13 9.54 -8.82
C HIS A 89 -11.76 9.81 -10.18
N SER A 90 -12.73 10.69 -10.17
CA SER A 90 -13.44 11.15 -11.36
C SER A 90 -12.48 11.66 -12.46
N GLY A 91 -12.84 11.41 -13.71
CA GLY A 91 -12.00 11.66 -14.87
C GLY A 91 -10.98 10.56 -15.17
N SER A 92 -10.97 9.47 -14.39
CA SER A 92 -10.21 8.26 -14.70
C SER A 92 -10.92 7.44 -15.79
N VAL A 93 -10.13 6.82 -16.67
CA VAL A 93 -10.65 5.83 -17.63
C VAL A 93 -11.02 4.54 -16.91
N ASP A 94 -11.81 3.68 -17.58
CA ASP A 94 -12.16 2.36 -17.07
C ASP A 94 -10.87 1.56 -16.78
N SER A 95 -10.77 0.99 -15.58
CA SER A 95 -9.53 0.39 -15.11
C SER A 95 -9.75 -0.85 -14.26
N TYR A 96 -8.79 -1.76 -14.31
CA TYR A 96 -8.67 -2.86 -13.37
C TYR A 96 -7.94 -2.37 -12.11
N ILE A 97 -8.41 -2.81 -10.95
CA ILE A 97 -7.88 -2.40 -9.65
C ILE A 97 -7.38 -3.63 -8.88
N ARG A 98 -6.20 -3.51 -8.27
CA ARG A 98 -5.71 -4.49 -7.29
C ARG A 98 -5.12 -3.79 -6.07
N VAL A 99 -5.11 -4.50 -4.95
CA VAL A 99 -4.43 -4.10 -3.73
C VAL A 99 -3.41 -5.18 -3.36
N LEU A 100 -2.16 -4.77 -3.25
CA LEU A 100 -1.11 -5.61 -2.68
C LEU A 100 -1.09 -5.39 -1.18
N VAL A 101 -1.26 -6.46 -0.42
CA VAL A 101 -1.22 -6.46 1.05
C VAL A 101 0.06 -7.13 1.50
N THR A 102 0.99 -6.35 2.05
CA THR A 102 2.31 -6.84 2.49
C THR A 102 2.38 -6.90 4.01
N LEU A 103 2.60 -8.09 4.54
CA LEU A 103 2.86 -8.35 5.97
C LEU A 103 4.38 -8.42 6.18
N ASN A 104 4.95 -7.43 6.87
CA ASN A 104 6.36 -7.41 7.28
C ASN A 104 6.54 -8.10 8.63
N GLY A 105 7.76 -8.61 8.89
CA GLY A 105 8.07 -9.38 10.09
C GLY A 105 7.49 -10.80 10.05
N TYR A 106 7.37 -11.37 8.85
CA TYR A 106 6.72 -12.67 8.63
C TYR A 106 7.42 -13.82 9.34
N SER A 107 8.76 -13.83 9.39
CA SER A 107 9.53 -14.84 10.11
C SER A 107 9.21 -14.86 11.61
N ALA A 108 9.03 -13.68 12.21
CA ALA A 108 8.63 -13.59 13.62
C ALA A 108 7.22 -14.11 13.85
N VAL A 109 6.29 -13.83 12.92
CA VAL A 109 4.92 -14.39 12.96
C VAL A 109 4.96 -15.91 12.89
N LYS A 110 5.72 -16.47 11.95
CA LYS A 110 5.88 -17.93 11.82
C LYS A 110 6.58 -18.56 13.02
N ALA A 111 7.58 -17.90 13.61
CA ALA A 111 8.25 -18.36 14.81
C ALA A 111 7.34 -18.37 16.04
N ALA A 112 6.48 -17.35 16.18
CA ALA A 112 5.59 -17.21 17.33
C ALA A 112 4.32 -18.08 17.24
N LEU A 113 3.76 -18.24 16.05
CA LEU A 113 2.45 -18.84 15.83
C LEU A 113 2.51 -20.17 15.03
N GLY A 114 3.58 -20.39 14.26
CA GLY A 114 3.73 -21.61 13.44
C GLY A 114 2.59 -21.78 12.45
N ASP A 115 2.09 -23.00 12.36
CA ASP A 115 0.97 -23.35 11.48
C ASP A 115 -0.41 -22.87 12.00
N ALA A 116 -0.47 -22.37 13.24
CA ALA A 116 -1.67 -21.72 13.76
C ALA A 116 -1.89 -20.31 13.16
N PHE A 117 -0.92 -19.76 12.44
CA PHE A 117 -1.11 -18.49 11.73
C PHE A 117 -1.92 -18.71 10.45
N VAL A 118 -3.18 -18.35 10.50
CA VAL A 118 -4.09 -18.29 9.37
C VAL A 118 -4.44 -16.83 9.13
N PRO A 119 -3.96 -16.19 8.04
CA PRO A 119 -4.13 -14.74 7.82
C PRO A 119 -5.58 -14.27 7.90
N THR A 120 -6.52 -15.07 7.36
CA THR A 120 -7.95 -14.73 7.35
C THR A 120 -8.58 -14.70 8.75
N ASP A 121 -8.03 -15.42 9.72
CA ASP A 121 -8.52 -15.38 11.11
C ASP A 121 -8.27 -14.02 11.79
N TRP A 122 -7.32 -13.27 11.24
CA TRP A 122 -6.95 -11.93 11.73
C TRP A 122 -7.77 -10.83 11.09
N LEU A 123 -8.59 -11.14 10.09
CA LEU A 123 -9.35 -10.15 9.32
C LEU A 123 -10.83 -10.23 9.66
N THR A 124 -11.44 -9.06 9.88
CA THR A 124 -12.89 -8.93 10.01
C THR A 124 -13.45 -8.33 8.74
N GLY A 125 -14.50 -8.94 8.18
CA GLY A 125 -15.19 -8.42 7.00
C GLY A 125 -14.43 -8.56 5.68
N PHE A 126 -13.43 -9.45 5.61
CA PHE A 126 -12.82 -9.83 4.35
C PHE A 126 -13.78 -10.72 3.55
N ASP A 127 -14.08 -10.35 2.31
CA ASP A 127 -14.90 -11.12 1.40
C ASP A 127 -14.10 -11.48 0.13
N PRO A 128 -13.71 -12.74 -0.06
CA PRO A 128 -12.95 -13.19 -1.22
C PRO A 128 -13.74 -13.15 -2.53
N ALA A 129 -15.07 -12.93 -2.50
CA ALA A 129 -15.86 -12.67 -3.70
C ALA A 129 -15.77 -11.22 -4.16
N VAL A 130 -15.46 -10.29 -3.25
CA VAL A 130 -15.28 -8.86 -3.53
C VAL A 130 -13.82 -8.53 -3.84
N TRP A 131 -12.91 -9.06 -3.04
CA TRP A 131 -11.46 -8.92 -3.24
C TRP A 131 -10.86 -10.30 -3.45
N VAL A 132 -10.72 -10.67 -4.72
CA VAL A 132 -10.34 -12.03 -5.14
C VAL A 132 -8.83 -12.19 -5.00
N PRO A 133 -8.36 -13.16 -4.18
CA PRO A 133 -6.93 -13.50 -4.13
C PRO A 133 -6.45 -14.01 -5.48
N SER A 134 -5.28 -13.53 -5.93
CA SER A 134 -4.66 -13.92 -7.19
C SER A 134 -3.30 -14.57 -6.96
N GLY A 135 -3.22 -15.85 -7.27
CA GLY A 135 -2.00 -16.64 -7.06
C GLY A 135 -1.70 -16.92 -5.59
N GLU A 136 -0.54 -17.55 -5.37
CA GLU A 136 -0.04 -17.80 -4.03
C GLU A 136 0.67 -16.56 -3.48
N PRO A 137 0.62 -16.34 -2.15
CA PRO A 137 1.37 -15.24 -1.55
C PRO A 137 2.88 -15.35 -1.82
N VAL A 138 3.51 -14.23 -2.15
CA VAL A 138 4.93 -14.17 -2.47
C VAL A 138 5.73 -13.78 -1.24
N TYR A 139 6.65 -14.65 -0.80
CA TYR A 139 7.57 -14.36 0.30
C TYR A 139 8.88 -13.78 -0.22
N ASP A 140 9.26 -12.61 0.29
CA ASP A 140 10.56 -11.98 0.09
C ASP A 140 11.42 -12.17 1.36
N PRO A 141 12.43 -13.05 1.32
CA PRO A 141 13.28 -13.29 2.48
C PRO A 141 14.22 -12.11 2.80
N ALA A 142 14.53 -11.24 1.84
CA ALA A 142 15.40 -10.09 2.07
C ALA A 142 14.66 -8.98 2.83
N ALA A 143 13.38 -8.80 2.57
CA ALA A 143 12.52 -7.86 3.26
C ALA A 143 11.84 -8.47 4.51
N ASP A 144 11.92 -9.79 4.71
CA ASP A 144 11.13 -10.55 5.69
C ASP A 144 9.63 -10.24 5.59
N ALA A 145 9.11 -10.31 4.37
CA ALA A 145 7.76 -9.88 4.06
C ALA A 145 7.02 -10.90 3.19
N VAL A 146 5.72 -11.05 3.39
CA VAL A 146 4.84 -11.81 2.51
C VAL A 146 3.79 -10.89 1.91
N THR A 147 3.61 -10.97 0.59
CA THR A 147 2.68 -10.13 -0.15
C THR A 147 1.56 -10.96 -0.76
N TYR A 148 0.33 -10.52 -0.54
CA TYR A 148 -0.90 -11.03 -1.11
C TYR A 148 -1.38 -10.11 -2.22
N ASP A 149 -1.73 -10.64 -3.40
CA ASP A 149 -2.36 -9.90 -4.50
C ASP A 149 -3.88 -10.09 -4.42
N LEU A 150 -4.62 -9.02 -4.16
CA LEU A 150 -6.08 -9.02 -4.07
C LEU A 150 -6.64 -8.15 -5.20
N ARG A 151 -7.45 -8.74 -6.07
CA ARG A 151 -7.98 -8.09 -7.28
C ARG A 151 -9.46 -7.83 -7.16
N TYR A 152 -9.86 -6.62 -7.55
CA TYR A 152 -11.28 -6.32 -7.73
C TYR A 152 -11.75 -6.96 -9.04
N PRO A 153 -12.84 -7.78 -9.03
CA PRO A 153 -13.14 -8.68 -10.14
C PRO A 153 -13.69 -8.00 -11.40
N GLN A 154 -14.17 -6.77 -11.26
CA GLN A 154 -14.76 -6.02 -12.36
C GLN A 154 -13.96 -4.77 -12.68
N PRO A 155 -13.93 -4.32 -13.95
CA PRO A 155 -13.40 -3.00 -14.28
C PRO A 155 -14.18 -1.91 -13.56
N VAL A 156 -13.46 -0.91 -13.05
CA VAL A 156 -14.03 0.24 -12.35
C VAL A 156 -14.11 1.41 -13.29
N SER A 157 -15.29 2.03 -13.40
CA SER A 157 -15.51 3.25 -14.16
C SER A 157 -15.69 4.44 -13.21
N ALA A 158 -14.81 5.44 -13.35
CA ALA A 158 -14.86 6.70 -12.62
C ALA A 158 -14.84 7.92 -13.56
N GLN A 159 -15.41 7.80 -14.75
CA GLN A 159 -15.35 8.87 -15.75
C GLN A 159 -16.08 10.15 -15.32
N LYS A 160 -17.19 10.03 -14.60
CA LYS A 160 -18.07 11.16 -14.22
C LYS A 160 -18.04 11.51 -12.74
N ALA A 161 -17.77 10.54 -11.88
CA ALA A 161 -17.76 10.70 -10.43
C ALA A 161 -16.73 9.75 -9.82
N ASP A 162 -16.29 10.04 -8.61
CA ASP A 162 -15.45 9.15 -7.84
C ASP A 162 -16.14 7.80 -7.62
N ALA A 163 -15.40 6.71 -7.77
CA ALA A 163 -15.84 5.36 -7.47
C ALA A 163 -15.12 4.88 -6.21
N VAL A 164 -15.85 4.80 -5.11
CA VAL A 164 -15.37 4.27 -3.83
C VAL A 164 -15.65 2.78 -3.82
N LEU A 165 -14.60 1.96 -3.74
CA LEU A 165 -14.74 0.51 -3.68
C LEU A 165 -15.05 0.05 -2.25
N PRO A 166 -15.67 -1.13 -2.05
CA PRO A 166 -15.77 -1.73 -0.74
C PRO A 166 -14.39 -1.86 -0.10
N PRO A 167 -14.25 -1.68 1.22
CA PRO A 167 -12.98 -1.86 1.90
C PRO A 167 -12.45 -3.28 1.69
N VAL A 168 -11.12 -3.44 1.68
CA VAL A 168 -10.51 -4.78 1.54
C VAL A 168 -10.93 -5.68 2.69
N PHE A 169 -11.02 -5.12 3.88
CA PHE A 169 -11.63 -5.70 5.09
C PHE A 169 -12.01 -4.56 6.04
N THR A 170 -12.72 -4.84 7.12
CA THR A 170 -13.26 -3.80 8.02
C THR A 170 -12.56 -3.73 9.36
N GLY A 171 -11.67 -4.67 9.66
CA GLY A 171 -10.94 -4.68 10.92
C GLY A 171 -9.88 -5.75 11.01
N ILE A 172 -9.06 -5.61 12.04
CA ILE A 172 -8.10 -6.63 12.48
C ILE A 172 -8.60 -7.22 13.79
N THR A 173 -8.68 -8.54 13.85
CA THR A 173 -8.99 -9.29 15.08
C THR A 173 -7.74 -10.02 15.52
N VAL A 174 -7.34 -9.88 16.78
CA VAL A 174 -6.32 -10.76 17.35
C VAL A 174 -7.04 -12.02 17.86
N PRO A 175 -6.83 -13.21 17.25
CA PRO A 175 -7.52 -14.41 17.67
C PRO A 175 -7.28 -14.75 19.14
N GLU A 176 -8.27 -15.32 19.83
CA GLU A 176 -8.20 -15.64 21.27
C GLU A 176 -7.14 -16.67 21.60
N TYR A 177 -6.78 -17.54 20.64
CA TYR A 177 -5.71 -18.51 20.80
C TYR A 177 -4.31 -17.88 20.86
N VAL A 178 -4.16 -16.62 20.46
CA VAL A 178 -2.89 -15.89 20.51
C VAL A 178 -2.64 -15.40 21.93
N THR A 179 -1.59 -15.87 22.54
CA THR A 179 -1.24 -15.53 23.90
C THR A 179 -0.50 -14.18 23.99
N GLY A 180 -0.56 -13.53 25.14
CA GLY A 180 0.22 -12.33 25.42
C GLY A 180 1.75 -12.54 25.35
N ALA A 181 2.24 -13.77 25.53
CA ALA A 181 3.65 -14.10 25.37
C ALA A 181 4.04 -14.08 23.87
N GLN A 182 3.20 -14.62 22.99
CA GLN A 182 3.39 -14.58 21.54
C GLN A 182 3.35 -13.14 21.02
N LEU A 183 2.39 -12.32 21.48
CA LEU A 183 2.34 -10.90 21.09
C LEU A 183 3.59 -10.12 21.54
N ARG A 184 4.12 -10.42 22.73
CA ARG A 184 5.40 -9.80 23.17
C ARG A 184 6.58 -10.25 22.32
N ALA A 185 6.62 -11.50 21.90
CA ALA A 185 7.65 -12.00 20.99
C ALA A 185 7.59 -11.30 19.63
N LEU A 186 6.39 -11.09 19.08
CA LEU A 186 6.18 -10.31 17.85
C LEU A 186 6.63 -8.86 18.01
N ALA A 187 6.29 -8.21 19.13
CA ALA A 187 6.68 -6.82 19.40
C ALA A 187 8.19 -6.63 19.59
N GLY A 188 8.92 -7.69 19.99
CA GLY A 188 10.36 -7.68 20.17
C GLY A 188 11.17 -8.13 18.95
N SER A 189 10.53 -8.38 17.80
CA SER A 189 11.20 -8.81 16.58
C SER A 189 12.08 -7.71 16.00
N THR A 190 13.14 -8.11 15.27
CA THR A 190 14.05 -7.17 14.58
C THR A 190 13.38 -6.42 13.44
N VAL A 191 12.45 -7.08 12.74
CA VAL A 191 11.57 -6.45 11.75
C VAL A 191 10.21 -6.21 12.42
N PRO A 192 9.78 -4.95 12.59
CA PRO A 192 8.49 -4.67 13.21
C PRO A 192 7.33 -5.30 12.44
N LEU A 193 6.40 -5.92 13.16
CA LEU A 193 5.16 -6.40 12.57
C LEU A 193 4.36 -5.21 12.02
N SER A 194 4.16 -5.19 10.72
CA SER A 194 3.35 -4.16 10.07
C SER A 194 2.63 -4.72 8.85
N VAL A 195 1.50 -4.12 8.51
CA VAL A 195 0.74 -4.45 7.30
C VAL A 195 0.69 -3.20 6.43
N GLN A 196 1.20 -3.30 5.22
CA GLN A 196 1.21 -2.23 4.23
C GLN A 196 0.24 -2.55 3.10
N PHE A 197 -0.37 -1.51 2.55
CA PHE A 197 -1.30 -1.61 1.43
C PHE A 197 -0.78 -0.79 0.27
N ARG A 198 -0.81 -1.37 -0.92
CA ARG A 198 -0.48 -0.68 -2.16
C ARG A 198 -1.60 -0.87 -3.16
N GLY A 199 -2.35 0.21 -3.44
CA GLY A 199 -3.34 0.25 -4.51
C GLY A 199 -2.63 0.38 -5.86
N CYS A 200 -3.02 -0.46 -6.83
CA CYS A 200 -2.55 -0.39 -8.21
C CYS A 200 -3.76 -0.34 -9.14
N ALA A 201 -3.62 0.42 -10.23
CA ALA A 201 -4.61 0.50 -11.27
C ALA A 201 -3.95 0.40 -12.65
N ILE A 202 -4.62 -0.26 -13.58
CA ILE A 202 -4.23 -0.27 -14.98
C ILE A 202 -5.48 -0.05 -15.84
N GLN A 203 -5.37 0.77 -16.88
CA GLN A 203 -6.47 0.98 -17.83
C GLN A 203 -6.95 -0.36 -18.41
N ARG A 204 -8.26 -0.45 -18.64
CA ARG A 204 -8.86 -1.61 -19.29
C ARG A 204 -8.59 -1.64 -20.79
N GLU A 205 -8.63 -0.46 -21.42
CA GLU A 205 -8.50 -0.34 -22.87
C GLU A 205 -7.10 -0.77 -23.33
N GLY A 206 -7.04 -1.53 -24.41
CA GLY A 206 -5.79 -2.07 -24.94
C GLY A 206 -5.46 -3.50 -24.48
N PHE A 207 -6.24 -4.07 -23.56
CA PHE A 207 -6.06 -5.44 -23.07
C PHE A 207 -7.29 -6.31 -23.33
N ALA A 208 -7.07 -7.59 -23.59
CA ALA A 208 -8.13 -8.56 -23.82
C ALA A 208 -8.92 -8.84 -22.51
N ASP A 209 -8.22 -8.89 -21.39
CA ASP A 209 -8.74 -9.20 -20.07
C ASP A 209 -7.86 -8.63 -18.96
N ALA A 210 -8.26 -8.84 -17.71
CA ALA A 210 -7.52 -8.38 -16.54
C ALA A 210 -6.16 -9.06 -16.39
N GLU A 211 -6.04 -10.35 -16.75
CA GLU A 211 -4.78 -11.09 -16.63
C GLU A 211 -3.71 -10.53 -17.56
N SER A 212 -4.06 -10.27 -18.84
CA SER A 212 -3.15 -9.66 -19.81
C SER A 212 -2.73 -8.25 -19.39
N ALA A 213 -3.66 -7.49 -18.77
CA ALA A 213 -3.36 -6.17 -18.24
C ALA A 213 -2.36 -6.24 -17.06
N TRP A 214 -2.59 -7.13 -16.09
CA TRP A 214 -1.69 -7.27 -14.96
C TRP A 214 -0.33 -7.86 -15.35
N ALA A 215 -0.28 -8.79 -16.31
CA ALA A 215 0.98 -9.29 -16.84
C ALA A 215 1.82 -8.17 -17.49
N ALA A 216 1.17 -7.27 -18.23
CA ALA A 216 1.84 -6.09 -18.80
C ALA A 216 2.30 -5.10 -17.72
N PHE A 217 1.48 -4.87 -16.67
CA PHE A 217 1.83 -4.01 -15.54
C PHE A 217 3.07 -4.54 -14.79
N ASP A 218 3.10 -5.84 -14.50
CA ASP A 218 4.18 -6.47 -13.73
C ASP A 218 5.46 -6.68 -14.58
N GLY A 219 5.33 -6.75 -15.91
CA GLY A 219 6.45 -6.83 -16.84
C GLY A 219 7.04 -5.48 -17.25
N SER A 220 6.43 -4.36 -16.82
CA SER A 220 6.96 -3.02 -17.07
C SER A 220 8.12 -2.72 -16.11
N PRO A 221 9.29 -2.25 -16.61
CA PRO A 221 10.48 -1.98 -15.82
C PRO A 221 10.31 -0.78 -14.88
#